data_d323fb3b503493f0a4e51e42b6806ae0
#
_entry.id   d323fb3b503493f0a4e51e42b6806ae0
#
_cell.length_a   1.000
_cell.length_b   1.000
_cell.length_c   1.000
_cell.angle_alpha   90.00
_cell.angle_beta   90.00
_cell.angle_gamma   90.00
#
_symmetry.space_group_name_H-M   'P 1'
#
loop_
_entity.id
_entity.type
_entity.pdbx_description
1 polymer ?
#
loop_
_entity_poly.entity_id
_entity_poly.type
_entity_poly.pdbx_seq_one_letter_code
_entity_poly.pdbx_strand_id
1 'polypeptide(L)'
;MKKLLLSLLFTLPAMAQDGFRNENGNLIWEHAFPATSNVTATVDNQPDLKVEAMLNGVQTGSAEKIKNTCSDGSPAMRNDCKFNFKVRNENGNYIVTVTDIKIIEVMGPMQARTIVNRCEKYLVDAALKVKKDPRSQKDINCLDSFLTGVFSGTMANVAMTSN
;
A
#
# COMPACT_ATOMS: atom_id res chain seq x y z
N MET A 1 -53.93 4.58 20.98
CA MET A 1 -52.59 4.28 21.46
C MET A 1 -51.71 4.02 20.24
N LYS A 2 -50.93 5.05 19.80
CA LYS A 2 -50.02 4.94 18.66
C LYS A 2 -48.64 4.50 19.18
N LYS A 3 -48.21 3.31 18.81
CA LYS A 3 -46.87 2.80 19.12
C LYS A 3 -45.86 3.45 18.15
N LEU A 4 -45.03 4.37 18.63
CA LEU A 4 -43.87 4.89 17.93
C LEU A 4 -42.78 3.82 17.97
N LEU A 5 -42.49 3.18 16.83
CA LEU A 5 -41.32 2.35 16.64
C LEU A 5 -40.13 3.29 16.37
N LEU A 6 -39.31 3.48 17.40
CA LEU A 6 -38.04 4.22 17.31
C LEU A 6 -37.03 3.30 16.63
N SER A 7 -36.82 3.47 15.32
CA SER A 7 -35.77 2.76 14.55
C SER A 7 -34.40 3.31 14.92
N LEU A 8 -33.67 2.59 15.75
CA LEU A 8 -32.28 2.91 16.10
C LEU A 8 -31.39 2.51 14.93
N LEU A 9 -31.08 3.47 14.06
CA LEU A 9 -30.06 3.30 13.01
C LEU A 9 -28.68 3.21 13.70
N PHE A 10 -28.21 1.98 13.87
CA PHE A 10 -26.80 1.72 14.18
C PHE A 10 -25.94 2.09 12.96
N THR A 11 -25.37 3.28 12.97
CA THR A 11 -24.24 3.60 12.08
C THR A 11 -23.04 2.84 12.59
N LEU A 12 -22.78 1.66 12.02
CA LEU A 12 -21.51 0.96 12.22
C LEU A 12 -20.41 1.88 11.68
N PRO A 13 -19.38 2.22 12.47
CA PRO A 13 -18.21 2.90 11.93
C PRO A 13 -17.64 1.97 10.85
N ALA A 14 -17.45 2.50 9.64
CA ALA A 14 -16.72 1.81 8.60
C ALA A 14 -15.28 1.65 9.11
N MET A 15 -14.99 0.49 9.69
CA MET A 15 -13.62 0.10 10.02
C MET A 15 -12.85 0.10 8.71
N ALA A 16 -11.80 0.92 8.58
CA ALA A 16 -10.86 0.82 7.49
C ALA A 16 -10.39 -0.64 7.44
N GLN A 17 -10.63 -1.31 6.33
CA GLN A 17 -10.25 -2.71 6.16
C GLN A 17 -8.76 -2.72 5.86
N ASP A 18 -7.94 -3.03 6.87
CA ASP A 18 -6.50 -3.15 6.72
C ASP A 18 -6.14 -4.24 5.70
N GLY A 19 -5.15 -3.92 4.85
CA GLY A 19 -4.60 -4.84 3.88
C GLY A 19 -5.05 -4.63 2.45
N PHE A 20 -4.89 -5.68 1.64
CA PHE A 20 -5.21 -5.64 0.20
C PHE A 20 -6.67 -5.96 -0.08
N ARG A 21 -7.28 -5.14 -0.93
CA ARG A 21 -8.59 -5.41 -1.54
C ARG A 21 -8.56 -5.11 -3.03
N ASN A 22 -9.45 -5.71 -3.78
CA ASN A 22 -9.65 -5.38 -5.19
C ASN A 22 -10.95 -4.61 -5.38
N GLU A 23 -10.86 -3.44 -6.00
CA GLU A 23 -12.01 -2.63 -6.37
C GLU A 23 -12.01 -2.41 -7.88
N ASN A 24 -13.00 -2.98 -8.56
CA ASN A 24 -13.16 -2.84 -10.02
C ASN A 24 -11.92 -3.19 -10.84
N GLY A 25 -11.20 -4.23 -10.44
CA GLY A 25 -9.97 -4.66 -11.14
C GLY A 25 -8.71 -3.89 -10.75
N ASN A 26 -8.77 -3.02 -9.75
CA ASN A 26 -7.62 -2.31 -9.22
C ASN A 26 -7.29 -2.83 -7.82
N LEU A 27 -6.06 -3.24 -7.63
CA LEU A 27 -5.55 -3.64 -6.32
C LEU A 27 -5.28 -2.38 -5.50
N ILE A 28 -5.91 -2.32 -4.33
CA ILE A 28 -5.76 -1.24 -3.37
C ILE A 28 -5.19 -1.83 -2.10
N TRP A 29 -4.16 -1.19 -1.54
CA TRP A 29 -3.71 -1.44 -0.19
C TRP A 29 -4.14 -0.27 0.69
N GLU A 30 -4.68 -0.58 1.86
CA GLU A 30 -5.04 0.42 2.87
C GLU A 30 -4.59 -0.03 4.24
N HIS A 31 -4.02 0.90 5.02
CA HIS A 31 -3.55 0.62 6.37
C HIS A 31 -3.76 1.82 7.30
N ALA A 32 -4.18 1.54 8.54
CA ALA A 32 -4.38 2.53 9.58
C ALA A 32 -3.16 2.58 10.50
N PHE A 33 -2.44 3.69 10.49
CA PHE A 33 -1.34 3.96 11.41
C PHE A 33 -1.83 4.80 12.59
N PRO A 34 -1.42 4.51 13.82
CA PRO A 34 -1.76 5.37 14.96
C PRO A 34 -1.20 6.79 14.78
N ALA A 35 -1.87 7.79 15.32
CA ALA A 35 -1.46 9.21 15.21
C ALA A 35 -0.01 9.46 15.67
N THR A 36 0.48 8.64 16.60
CA THR A 36 1.86 8.69 17.10
C THR A 36 2.91 8.32 16.05
N SER A 37 2.53 7.68 14.96
CA SER A 37 3.45 7.24 13.88
C SER A 37 3.95 8.39 13.01
N ASN A 38 3.32 9.58 13.07
CA ASN A 38 3.68 10.77 12.29
C ASN A 38 3.96 10.48 10.81
N VAL A 39 3.04 9.76 10.16
CA VAL A 39 3.18 9.27 8.78
C VAL A 39 3.49 10.40 7.79
N THR A 40 2.90 11.58 7.96
CA THR A 40 3.15 12.72 7.06
C THR A 40 4.61 13.15 7.09
N ALA A 41 5.23 13.27 8.27
CA ALA A 41 6.64 13.57 8.37
C ALA A 41 7.53 12.44 7.84
N THR A 42 7.11 11.18 8.00
CA THR A 42 7.81 10.04 7.40
C THR A 42 7.80 10.14 5.88
N VAL A 43 6.66 10.45 5.27
CA VAL A 43 6.51 10.62 3.82
C VAL A 43 7.37 11.78 3.32
N ASP A 44 7.35 12.93 4.02
CA ASP A 44 8.14 14.12 3.62
C ASP A 44 9.66 13.89 3.68
N ASN A 45 10.11 12.99 4.55
CA ASN A 45 11.53 12.67 4.72
C ASN A 45 11.99 11.42 3.93
N GLN A 46 11.08 10.71 3.27
CA GLN A 46 11.41 9.52 2.48
C GLN A 46 11.83 9.91 1.06
N PRO A 47 13.10 9.71 0.67
CA PRO A 47 13.61 10.22 -0.61
C PRO A 47 12.96 9.59 -1.84
N ASP A 48 12.43 8.37 -1.69
CA ASP A 48 11.79 7.61 -2.77
C ASP A 48 10.30 7.97 -2.95
N LEU A 49 9.74 8.78 -2.04
CA LEU A 49 8.36 9.28 -2.11
C LEU A 49 8.34 10.74 -2.55
N LYS A 50 7.51 11.03 -3.53
CA LYS A 50 7.29 12.39 -4.02
C LYS A 50 5.90 12.87 -3.62
N VAL A 51 5.82 13.86 -2.75
CA VAL A 51 4.56 14.56 -2.45
C VAL A 51 4.19 15.44 -3.63
N GLU A 52 2.98 15.30 -4.13
CA GLU A 52 2.46 16.06 -5.29
C GLU A 52 1.49 17.16 -4.86
N ALA A 53 0.66 16.86 -3.86
CA ALA A 53 -0.29 17.85 -3.34
C ALA A 53 -0.62 17.60 -1.87
N MET A 54 -0.98 18.69 -1.18
CA MET A 54 -1.60 18.66 0.14
C MET A 54 -2.84 19.54 0.10
N LEU A 55 -4.03 18.94 0.20
CA LEU A 55 -5.29 19.65 0.14
C LEU A 55 -6.23 19.16 1.24
N ASN A 56 -6.77 20.09 2.03
CA ASN A 56 -7.73 19.78 3.11
C ASN A 56 -7.26 18.69 4.09
N GLY A 57 -5.97 18.69 4.45
CA GLY A 57 -5.39 17.68 5.34
C GLY A 57 -5.16 16.31 4.69
N VAL A 58 -5.33 16.20 3.39
CA VAL A 58 -5.03 15.02 2.60
C VAL A 58 -3.75 15.24 1.81
N GLN A 59 -2.75 14.41 2.04
CA GLN A 59 -1.49 14.39 1.30
C GLN A 59 -1.57 13.32 0.21
N THR A 60 -1.21 13.67 -1.02
CA THR A 60 -1.14 12.74 -2.15
C THR A 60 0.24 12.78 -2.79
N GLY A 61 0.64 11.66 -3.37
CA GLY A 61 1.93 11.57 -4.01
C GLY A 61 2.16 10.24 -4.70
N SER A 62 3.40 10.02 -5.12
CA SER A 62 3.82 8.83 -5.86
C SER A 62 5.20 8.34 -5.42
N ALA A 63 5.48 7.07 -5.68
CA ALA A 63 6.79 6.47 -5.72
C ALA A 63 7.06 6.02 -7.15
N GLU A 64 8.09 6.57 -7.80
CA GLU A 64 8.39 6.21 -9.20
C GLU A 64 9.28 4.97 -9.32
N LYS A 65 10.17 4.79 -8.36
CA LYS A 65 11.05 3.62 -8.28
C LYS A 65 11.53 3.45 -6.85
N ILE A 66 10.86 2.60 -6.10
CA ILE A 66 11.25 2.28 -4.73
C ILE A 66 11.69 0.83 -4.65
N LYS A 67 12.82 0.60 -4.00
CA LYS A 67 13.37 -0.75 -3.84
C LYS A 67 12.47 -1.57 -2.92
N ASN A 68 11.91 -2.64 -3.47
CA ASN A 68 11.13 -3.58 -2.67
C ASN A 68 12.07 -4.46 -1.83
N THR A 69 11.86 -4.47 -0.53
CA THR A 69 12.66 -5.25 0.43
C THR A 69 12.11 -6.65 0.67
N CYS A 70 11.14 -7.08 -0.11
CA CYS A 70 10.50 -8.38 -0.06
C CYS A 70 11.49 -9.50 -0.40
N SER A 71 12.10 -10.14 0.60
CA SER A 71 13.03 -11.27 0.40
C SER A 71 12.32 -12.61 0.23
N ASP A 72 11.17 -12.79 0.89
CA ASP A 72 10.46 -14.06 1.00
C ASP A 72 9.39 -14.29 -0.08
N GLY A 73 9.10 -13.26 -0.88
CA GLY A 73 8.15 -13.31 -1.97
C GLY A 73 8.67 -14.06 -3.20
N SER A 74 7.79 -14.23 -4.18
CA SER A 74 8.16 -14.72 -5.51
C SER A 74 9.20 -13.80 -6.18
N PRO A 75 9.90 -14.26 -7.22
CA PRO A 75 10.87 -13.41 -7.93
C PRO A 75 10.30 -12.08 -8.42
N ALA A 76 9.01 -12.05 -8.79
CA ALA A 76 8.34 -10.80 -9.18
C ALA A 76 8.35 -9.78 -8.02
N MET A 77 8.05 -10.22 -6.79
CA MET A 77 7.98 -9.35 -5.61
C MET A 77 9.35 -8.83 -5.12
N ARG A 78 10.46 -9.29 -5.68
CA ARG A 78 11.81 -8.80 -5.34
C ARG A 78 12.27 -7.64 -6.21
N ASN A 79 11.44 -7.23 -7.17
CA ASN A 79 11.75 -6.13 -8.08
C ASN A 79 11.29 -4.79 -7.49
N ASP A 80 11.83 -3.71 -8.02
CA ASP A 80 11.42 -2.36 -7.64
C ASP A 80 9.93 -2.16 -7.92
N CYS A 81 9.32 -1.29 -7.14
CA CYS A 81 7.91 -0.93 -7.28
C CYS A 81 7.73 0.54 -7.64
N LYS A 82 6.59 0.85 -8.26
CA LYS A 82 6.03 2.19 -8.30
C LYS A 82 4.56 2.16 -7.97
N PHE A 83 4.06 3.24 -7.37
CA PHE A 83 2.67 3.34 -6.94
C PHE A 83 2.27 4.79 -6.67
N ASN A 84 0.99 5.04 -6.55
CA ASN A 84 0.43 6.29 -6.03
C ASN A 84 -0.02 6.08 -4.60
N PHE A 85 0.04 7.14 -3.78
CA PHE A 85 -0.42 7.07 -2.40
C PHE A 85 -1.26 8.28 -2.00
N LYS A 86 -2.07 8.07 -0.97
CA LYS A 86 -2.88 9.07 -0.31
C LYS A 86 -2.80 8.85 1.20
N VAL A 87 -2.50 9.91 1.94
CA VAL A 87 -2.52 9.91 3.41
C VAL A 87 -3.60 10.88 3.88
N ARG A 88 -4.50 10.41 4.74
CA ARG A 88 -5.52 11.24 5.40
C ARG A 88 -5.53 10.98 6.90
N ASN A 89 -5.90 11.97 7.69
CA ASN A 89 -6.17 11.78 9.11
C ASN A 89 -7.65 11.51 9.30
N GLU A 90 -7.98 10.45 10.02
CA GLU A 90 -9.34 10.05 10.30
C GLU A 90 -9.42 9.41 11.70
N ASN A 91 -10.28 9.96 12.57
CA ASN A 91 -10.50 9.46 13.93
C ASN A 91 -9.22 9.28 14.75
N GLY A 92 -8.24 10.17 14.59
CA GLY A 92 -6.97 10.09 15.32
C GLY A 92 -5.99 9.04 14.79
N ASN A 93 -6.21 8.54 13.58
CA ASN A 93 -5.28 7.67 12.86
C ASN A 93 -4.91 8.27 11.51
N TYR A 94 -3.74 7.95 11.02
CA TYR A 94 -3.37 8.18 9.62
C TYR A 94 -3.81 6.97 8.79
N ILE A 95 -4.72 7.20 7.86
CA ILE A 95 -5.12 6.19 6.88
C ILE A 95 -4.29 6.40 5.62
N VAL A 96 -3.48 5.41 5.28
CA VAL A 96 -2.69 5.39 4.04
C VAL A 96 -3.38 4.48 3.05
N THR A 97 -3.64 4.99 1.86
CA THR A 97 -4.17 4.23 0.73
C THR A 97 -3.15 4.24 -0.39
N VAL A 98 -2.75 3.07 -0.88
CA VAL A 98 -1.83 2.90 -2.01
C VAL A 98 -2.59 2.28 -3.18
N THR A 99 -2.39 2.84 -4.36
CA THR A 99 -3.09 2.45 -5.60
C THR A 99 -2.12 2.40 -6.78
N ASP A 100 -2.55 1.81 -7.90
CA ASP A 100 -1.77 1.70 -9.14
C ASP A 100 -0.38 1.07 -8.92
N ILE A 101 -0.35 0.02 -8.10
CA ILE A 101 0.90 -0.67 -7.74
C ILE A 101 1.42 -1.42 -8.94
N LYS A 102 2.66 -1.13 -9.33
CA LYS A 102 3.35 -1.74 -10.47
C LYS A 102 4.70 -2.30 -10.05
N ILE A 103 5.07 -3.42 -10.61
CA ILE A 103 6.36 -4.08 -10.45
C ILE A 103 7.23 -3.77 -11.66
N ILE A 104 8.46 -3.34 -11.43
CA ILE A 104 9.45 -2.95 -12.44
C ILE A 104 10.43 -4.10 -12.61
N GLU A 105 10.14 -5.02 -13.52
CA GLU A 105 11.00 -6.18 -13.80
C GLU A 105 12.10 -5.80 -14.78
N VAL A 106 13.33 -6.12 -14.42
CA VAL A 106 14.51 -5.94 -15.29
C VAL A 106 14.95 -7.31 -15.79
N MET A 107 15.00 -7.48 -17.11
CA MET A 107 15.20 -8.76 -17.76
C MET A 107 16.30 -8.70 -18.84
N GLY A 108 16.82 -9.89 -19.17
CA GLY A 108 17.75 -10.11 -20.26
C GLY A 108 19.21 -9.89 -19.91
N PRO A 109 20.14 -10.26 -20.84
CA PRO A 109 21.56 -10.04 -20.68
C PRO A 109 21.83 -8.55 -20.46
N MET A 110 22.70 -8.24 -19.49
CA MET A 110 23.04 -6.85 -19.13
C MET A 110 21.84 -5.95 -18.72
N GLN A 111 20.72 -6.55 -18.27
CA GLN A 111 19.51 -5.81 -17.86
C GLN A 111 18.94 -4.89 -18.96
N ALA A 112 19.03 -5.33 -20.20
CA ALA A 112 18.73 -4.51 -21.36
C ALA A 112 17.24 -4.20 -21.57
N ARG A 113 16.33 -4.85 -20.81
CA ARG A 113 14.87 -4.69 -20.99
C ARG A 113 14.17 -4.48 -19.65
N THR A 114 13.45 -3.38 -19.54
CA THR A 114 12.56 -3.09 -18.40
C THR A 114 11.11 -3.33 -18.80
N ILE A 115 10.39 -4.10 -18.00
CA ILE A 115 8.95 -4.36 -18.17
C ILE A 115 8.25 -3.88 -16.91
N VAL A 116 7.21 -3.07 -17.08
CA VAL A 116 6.36 -2.59 -15.98
C VAL A 116 5.05 -3.34 -16.02
N ASN A 117 4.80 -4.15 -15.02
CA ASN A 117 3.58 -4.94 -14.88
C ASN A 117 2.74 -4.43 -13.72
N ARG A 118 1.41 -4.39 -13.89
CA ARG A 118 0.48 -4.11 -12.81
C ARG A 118 0.51 -5.26 -11.79
N CYS A 119 0.44 -4.92 -10.52
CA CYS A 119 0.50 -5.90 -9.42
C CYS A 119 -0.67 -6.89 -9.45
N GLU A 120 -1.82 -6.48 -10.00
CA GLU A 120 -3.01 -7.31 -10.19
C GLU A 120 -2.71 -8.57 -11.01
N LYS A 121 -1.81 -8.51 -11.99
CA LYS A 121 -1.36 -9.67 -12.79
C LYS A 121 -0.92 -10.84 -11.89
N TYR A 122 -0.34 -10.55 -10.76
CA TYR A 122 0.23 -11.54 -9.84
C TYR A 122 -0.75 -11.92 -8.73
N LEU A 123 -1.48 -10.94 -8.19
CA LEU A 123 -2.21 -11.06 -6.93
C LEU A 123 -3.74 -11.12 -7.07
N VAL A 124 -4.29 -10.92 -8.29
CA VAL A 124 -5.72 -10.95 -8.55
C VAL A 124 -6.07 -12.10 -9.49
N ASP A 125 -7.16 -12.80 -9.24
CA ASP A 125 -7.65 -13.90 -10.08
C ASP A 125 -8.59 -13.40 -11.21
N ALA A 126 -9.04 -14.33 -12.06
CA ALA A 126 -9.95 -14.03 -13.16
C ALA A 126 -11.34 -13.56 -12.68
N ALA A 127 -11.73 -13.84 -11.45
CA ALA A 127 -12.97 -13.38 -10.84
C ALA A 127 -12.81 -12.00 -10.14
N LEU A 128 -11.71 -11.31 -10.40
CA LEU A 128 -11.34 -10.02 -9.80
C LEU A 128 -11.26 -10.08 -8.27
N LYS A 129 -10.82 -11.20 -7.71
CA LYS A 129 -10.61 -11.36 -6.27
C LYS A 129 -9.13 -11.48 -5.96
N VAL A 130 -8.73 -10.97 -4.81
CA VAL A 130 -7.38 -11.18 -4.28
C VAL A 130 -7.18 -12.69 -4.08
N LYS A 131 -6.11 -13.24 -4.65
CA LYS A 131 -5.79 -14.66 -4.61
C LYS A 131 -5.58 -15.15 -3.18
N LYS A 132 -6.04 -16.36 -2.88
CA LYS A 132 -5.96 -16.97 -1.54
C LYS A 132 -5.07 -18.22 -1.48
N ASP A 133 -4.42 -18.59 -2.59
CA ASP A 133 -3.48 -19.71 -2.58
C ASP A 133 -2.23 -19.37 -1.76
N PRO A 134 -1.52 -20.36 -1.18
CA PRO A 134 -0.41 -20.12 -0.25
C PRO A 134 0.73 -19.30 -0.82
N ARG A 135 1.02 -19.43 -2.13
CA ARG A 135 2.08 -18.67 -2.81
C ARG A 135 1.69 -17.19 -2.93
N SER A 136 0.50 -16.93 -3.41
CA SER A 136 -0.02 -15.56 -3.54
C SER A 136 -0.18 -14.87 -2.19
N GLN A 137 -0.59 -15.62 -1.15
CA GLN A 137 -0.67 -15.09 0.22
C GLN A 137 0.72 -14.70 0.76
N LYS A 138 1.74 -15.47 0.45
CA LYS A 138 3.12 -15.13 0.81
C LYS A 138 3.57 -13.83 0.13
N ASP A 139 3.25 -13.67 -1.15
CA ASP A 139 3.54 -12.44 -1.90
C ASP A 139 2.76 -11.23 -1.35
N ILE A 140 1.49 -11.41 -1.00
CA ILE A 140 0.63 -10.39 -0.38
C ILE A 140 1.21 -9.94 0.97
N ASN A 141 1.53 -10.87 1.85
CA ASN A 141 2.09 -10.57 3.18
C ASN A 141 3.44 -9.85 3.07
N CYS A 142 4.26 -10.25 2.09
CA CYS A 142 5.54 -9.63 1.84
C CYS A 142 5.37 -8.17 1.37
N LEU A 143 4.47 -7.93 0.42
CA LEU A 143 4.17 -6.58 -0.09
C LEU A 143 3.49 -5.71 0.97
N ASP A 144 2.62 -6.27 1.81
CA ASP A 144 2.01 -5.60 2.96
C ASP A 144 3.07 -5.11 3.95
N SER A 145 3.99 -6.00 4.34
CA SER A 145 5.11 -5.66 5.24
C SER A 145 6.02 -4.58 4.64
N PHE A 146 6.29 -4.65 3.33
CA PHE A 146 7.07 -3.65 2.61
C PHE A 146 6.39 -2.28 2.66
N LEU A 147 5.11 -2.19 2.27
CA LEU A 147 4.36 -0.92 2.27
C LEU A 147 4.23 -0.35 3.69
N THR A 148 3.93 -1.22 4.68
CA THR A 148 3.90 -0.81 6.09
C THR A 148 5.26 -0.22 6.51
N GLY A 149 6.37 -0.85 6.13
CA GLY A 149 7.72 -0.35 6.40
C GLY A 149 8.02 1.02 5.78
N VAL A 150 7.58 1.23 4.53
CA VAL A 150 7.72 2.51 3.81
C VAL A 150 7.06 3.65 4.60
N PHE A 151 5.81 3.48 5.02
CA PHE A 151 5.03 4.54 5.67
C PHE A 151 5.24 4.65 7.18
N SER A 152 5.80 3.62 7.84
CA SER A 152 6.21 3.69 9.25
C SER A 152 7.62 4.25 9.47
N GLY A 153 8.39 4.45 8.39
CA GLY A 153 9.77 4.92 8.46
C GLY A 153 10.80 3.88 8.92
N THR A 154 10.38 2.61 9.10
CA THR A 154 11.29 1.54 9.53
C THR A 154 12.31 1.16 8.44
N MET A 155 12.01 1.48 7.18
CA MET A 155 12.91 1.24 6.04
C MET A 155 14.14 2.16 6.03
N ALA A 156 14.04 3.39 6.54
CA ALA A 156 15.13 4.36 6.53
C ALA A 156 16.31 3.93 7.46
N ASN A 157 16.05 3.11 8.46
CA ASN A 157 17.06 2.71 9.45
C ASN A 157 18.00 1.60 8.97
N VAL A 158 17.65 0.85 7.91
CA VAL A 158 18.50 -0.23 7.39
C VAL A 158 19.64 0.30 6.53
N ALA A 159 19.48 1.45 5.90
CA ALA A 159 20.52 2.05 5.05
C ALA A 159 21.62 2.78 5.83
N MET A 160 21.38 3.15 7.10
CA MET A 160 22.36 3.89 7.92
C MET A 160 23.29 2.99 8.76
N THR A 161 23.06 1.68 8.81
CA THR A 161 23.88 0.75 9.61
C THR A 161 24.91 -0.03 8.81
N SER A 162 25.08 0.26 7.52
CA SER A 162 26.03 -0.43 6.62
C SER A 162 27.17 0.49 6.15
N ASN A 163 27.77 1.26 7.05
CA ASN A 163 29.05 1.94 6.86
C ASN A 163 30.07 1.46 7.89
#